data_26572cafe4a6ab27adf3d8344f722828
#
_entry.id   26572cafe4a6ab27adf3d8344f722828
#
_cell.length_a   1.000
_cell.length_b   1.000
_cell.length_c   1.000
_cell.angle_alpha   90.00
_cell.angle_beta   90.00
_cell.angle_gamma   90.00
#
_symmetry.space_group_name_H-M   'P 1'
#
loop_
_entity.id
_entity.type
_entity.pdbx_description
1 polymer ?
#
loop_
_entity_poly.entity_id
_entity_poly.type
_entity_poly.pdbx_seq_one_letter_code
_entity_poly.pdbx_strand_id
1 'polypeptide(L)'
;METKPYVNATVLIFDGKLHARKQTRSILNILGFWKIEESETHEDARIALGSRRFDLAIFSVVSKKDGVSELVNDVRRFRCGDDPFLPIILTSWDVRLRLVRSIVESGADDFLAHPYSATNLGDRINALVRNRKPFVVTEDYFGPDRRTLEARANDAGTVMVPNALLARAEGLPD
;
A
#
# COMPACT_ATOMS: atom_id res chain seq x y z
N MET A 1 -28.23 -1.12 -9.87
CA MET A 1 -27.25 -0.23 -9.19
C MET A 1 -26.00 -1.07 -8.95
N GLU A 2 -24.91 -0.81 -9.68
CA GLU A 2 -23.63 -1.47 -9.36
C GLU A 2 -23.20 -1.00 -7.99
N THR A 3 -23.17 -1.92 -7.04
CA THR A 3 -22.60 -1.68 -5.71
C THR A 3 -21.11 -1.37 -5.89
N LYS A 4 -20.71 -0.14 -5.60
CA LYS A 4 -19.30 0.24 -5.60
C LYS A 4 -18.61 -0.51 -4.45
N PRO A 5 -17.71 -1.44 -4.73
CA PRO A 5 -17.23 -2.42 -3.74
C PRO A 5 -16.45 -1.81 -2.56
N TYR A 6 -15.97 -0.56 -2.69
CA TYR A 6 -15.07 0.05 -1.72
C TYR A 6 -15.68 1.22 -0.92
N VAL A 7 -17.01 1.33 -0.86
CA VAL A 7 -17.71 2.46 -0.17
C VAL A 7 -17.30 2.59 1.30
N ASN A 8 -17.05 1.48 1.97
CA ASN A 8 -16.68 1.46 3.38
C ASN A 8 -15.17 1.41 3.63
N ALA A 9 -14.36 1.17 2.62
CA ALA A 9 -12.91 1.12 2.76
C ALA A 9 -12.33 2.50 3.06
N THR A 10 -11.39 2.54 4.01
CA THR A 10 -10.65 3.73 4.42
C THR A 10 -9.28 3.76 3.75
N VAL A 11 -8.94 4.88 3.13
CA VAL A 11 -7.67 5.03 2.41
C VAL A 11 -6.87 6.19 2.98
N LEU A 12 -5.59 5.97 3.19
CA LEU A 12 -4.62 7.03 3.49
C LEU A 12 -3.79 7.35 2.25
N ILE A 13 -3.77 8.62 1.85
CA ILE A 13 -2.89 9.12 0.79
C ILE A 13 -1.83 10.00 1.41
N PHE A 14 -0.58 9.77 1.05
CA PHE A 14 0.50 10.72 1.27
C PHE A 14 1.13 11.14 -0.07
N ASP A 15 1.16 12.43 -0.34
CA ASP A 15 1.96 13.05 -1.40
C ASP A 15 2.25 14.50 -1.02
N GLY A 16 3.50 14.90 -1.01
CA GLY A 16 3.90 16.29 -0.72
C GLY A 16 3.40 17.30 -1.75
N LYS A 17 2.99 16.86 -2.94
CA LYS A 17 2.46 17.72 -4.01
C LYS A 17 0.93 17.73 -3.97
N LEU A 18 0.34 18.86 -3.62
CA LEU A 18 -1.12 19.05 -3.55
C LEU A 18 -1.84 18.59 -4.82
N HIS A 19 -1.29 18.90 -6.01
CA HIS A 19 -1.92 18.51 -7.27
C HIS A 19 -1.97 17.00 -7.46
N ALA A 20 -0.87 16.30 -7.19
CA ALA A 20 -0.78 14.85 -7.28
C ALA A 20 -1.71 14.17 -6.25
N ARG A 21 -1.77 14.70 -5.02
CA ARG A 21 -2.68 14.24 -3.96
C ARG A 21 -4.14 14.33 -4.39
N LYS A 22 -4.55 15.49 -4.94
CA LYS A 22 -5.91 15.69 -5.48
C LYS A 22 -6.22 14.76 -6.66
N GLN A 23 -5.27 14.54 -7.55
CA GLN A 23 -5.41 13.60 -8.66
C GLN A 23 -5.64 12.17 -8.16
N THR A 24 -4.83 11.71 -7.23
CA THR A 24 -4.98 10.37 -6.63
C THR A 24 -6.34 10.23 -5.95
N ARG A 25 -6.77 11.25 -5.19
CA ARG A 25 -8.11 11.28 -4.58
C ARG A 25 -9.22 11.16 -5.62
N SER A 26 -9.15 11.94 -6.70
CA SER A 26 -10.15 11.90 -7.77
C SER A 26 -10.23 10.52 -8.43
N ILE A 27 -9.10 9.89 -8.67
CA ILE A 27 -9.02 8.53 -9.19
C ILE A 27 -9.67 7.53 -8.23
N LEU A 28 -9.35 7.61 -6.94
CA LEU A 28 -9.95 6.74 -5.92
C LEU A 28 -11.47 6.91 -5.83
N ASN A 29 -11.98 8.14 -5.94
CA ASN A 29 -13.43 8.39 -5.99
C ASN A 29 -14.08 7.72 -7.21
N ILE A 30 -13.43 7.75 -8.38
CA ILE A 30 -13.90 7.02 -9.58
C ILE A 30 -13.96 5.51 -9.31
N LEU A 31 -12.97 4.97 -8.59
CA LEU A 31 -12.89 3.55 -8.22
C LEU A 31 -13.88 3.16 -7.09
N GLY A 32 -14.54 4.13 -6.45
CA GLY A 32 -15.56 3.88 -5.44
C GLY A 32 -15.11 4.04 -4.00
N PHE A 33 -13.91 4.56 -3.75
CA PHE A 33 -13.44 4.92 -2.42
C PHE A 33 -13.91 6.33 -2.04
N TRP A 34 -14.50 6.48 -0.85
CA TRP A 34 -15.02 7.76 -0.39
C TRP A 34 -14.42 8.22 0.94
N LYS A 35 -13.96 7.28 1.77
CA LYS A 35 -13.33 7.57 3.07
C LYS A 35 -11.82 7.70 2.86
N ILE A 36 -11.40 8.89 2.41
CA ILE A 36 -10.02 9.16 2.03
C ILE A 36 -9.45 10.24 2.95
N GLU A 37 -8.38 9.92 3.64
CA GLU A 37 -7.55 10.85 4.40
C GLU A 37 -6.32 11.22 3.59
N GLU A 38 -5.94 12.49 3.66
CA GLU A 38 -4.79 13.05 2.94
C GLU A 38 -3.76 13.56 3.93
N SER A 39 -2.50 13.19 3.70
CA SER A 39 -1.33 13.69 4.43
C SER A 39 -0.40 14.41 3.49
N GLU A 40 0.20 15.49 3.96
CA GLU A 40 1.12 16.32 3.20
C GLU A 40 2.58 15.91 3.41
N THR A 41 2.87 15.38 4.58
CA THR A 41 4.17 14.88 4.95
C THR A 41 4.10 13.40 5.34
N HIS A 42 5.23 12.70 5.28
CA HIS A 42 5.29 11.31 5.78
C HIS A 42 5.07 11.24 7.29
N GLU A 43 5.36 12.31 8.02
CA GLU A 43 5.12 12.41 9.45
C GLU A 43 3.62 12.53 9.77
N ASP A 44 2.87 13.33 8.99
CA ASP A 44 1.41 13.37 9.11
C ASP A 44 0.79 11.99 8.81
N ALA A 45 1.33 11.28 7.80
CA ALA A 45 0.90 9.92 7.51
C ALA A 45 1.20 8.96 8.67
N ARG A 46 2.35 9.11 9.34
CA ARG A 46 2.72 8.35 10.54
C ARG A 46 1.73 8.59 11.68
N ILE A 47 1.39 9.84 11.94
CA ILE A 47 0.40 10.22 12.97
C ILE A 47 -0.98 9.62 12.64
N ALA A 48 -1.41 9.71 11.38
CA ALA A 48 -2.68 9.12 10.95
C ALA A 48 -2.73 7.60 11.16
N LEU A 49 -1.67 6.88 10.77
CA LEU A 49 -1.54 5.44 10.97
C LEU A 49 -1.55 5.03 12.44
N GLY A 50 -0.98 5.85 13.32
CA GLY A 50 -1.00 5.61 14.77
C GLY A 50 -2.34 5.91 15.43
N SER A 51 -3.22 6.67 14.78
CA SER A 51 -4.50 7.12 15.36
C SER A 51 -5.68 6.24 14.96
N ARG A 52 -5.64 5.57 13.82
CA ARG A 52 -6.72 4.71 13.31
C ARG A 52 -6.25 3.71 12.26
N ARG A 53 -7.10 2.72 11.97
CA ARG A 53 -6.85 1.73 10.92
C ARG A 53 -7.25 2.24 9.54
N PHE A 54 -6.53 1.79 8.55
CA PHE A 54 -6.80 1.99 7.13
C PHE A 54 -6.85 0.64 6.41
N ASP A 55 -7.62 0.58 5.32
CA ASP A 55 -7.72 -0.62 4.49
C ASP A 55 -6.74 -0.58 3.30
N LEU A 56 -6.23 0.61 2.96
CA LEU A 56 -5.24 0.85 1.89
C LEU A 56 -4.43 2.10 2.21
N ALA A 57 -3.15 2.07 1.91
CA ALA A 57 -2.28 3.25 1.90
C ALA A 57 -1.63 3.45 0.54
N ILE A 58 -1.57 4.71 0.08
CA ILE A 58 -0.88 5.10 -1.16
C ILE A 58 0.08 6.22 -0.82
N PHE A 59 1.38 5.95 -0.92
CA PHE A 59 2.42 6.88 -0.52
C PHE A 59 3.33 7.25 -1.68
N SER A 60 3.57 8.53 -1.87
CA SER A 60 4.46 9.05 -2.88
C SER A 60 5.91 9.06 -2.38
N VAL A 61 6.80 8.47 -3.16
CA VAL A 61 8.25 8.42 -2.89
C VAL A 61 8.97 9.31 -3.89
N VAL A 62 9.75 10.23 -3.37
CA VAL A 62 10.56 11.16 -4.18
C VAL A 62 12.02 10.71 -4.23
N SER A 63 12.53 10.17 -3.14
CA SER A 63 13.92 9.71 -3.01
C SER A 63 14.05 8.62 -1.95
N LYS A 64 15.20 7.98 -1.89
CA LYS A 64 15.52 7.01 -0.81
C LYS A 64 15.58 7.63 0.60
N LYS A 65 15.73 8.95 0.68
CA LYS A 65 15.97 9.69 1.94
C LYS A 65 14.74 10.49 2.39
N ASP A 66 13.59 10.28 1.76
CA ASP A 66 12.36 11.02 2.09
C ASP A 66 11.59 10.45 3.30
N GLY A 67 12.08 9.38 3.91
CA GLY A 67 11.48 8.75 5.09
C GLY A 67 10.33 7.79 4.80
N VAL A 68 9.90 7.66 3.54
CA VAL A 68 8.73 6.82 3.18
C VAL A 68 9.05 5.34 3.27
N SER A 69 10.23 4.93 2.84
CA SER A 69 10.67 3.54 2.97
C SER A 69 10.80 3.10 4.43
N GLU A 70 11.29 4.00 5.29
CA GLU A 70 11.35 3.81 6.74
C GLU A 70 9.94 3.72 7.34
N LEU A 71 9.01 4.57 6.91
CA LEU A 71 7.61 4.52 7.37
C LEU A 71 6.96 3.17 7.03
N VAL A 72 7.15 2.67 5.79
CA VAL A 72 6.64 1.35 5.40
C VAL A 72 7.25 0.24 6.27
N ASN A 73 8.56 0.27 6.48
CA ASN A 73 9.24 -0.70 7.34
C ASN A 73 8.73 -0.64 8.80
N ASP A 74 8.47 0.55 9.32
CA ASP A 74 7.91 0.73 10.66
C ASP A 74 6.49 0.18 10.77
N VAL A 75 5.65 0.35 9.76
CA VAL A 75 4.32 -0.30 9.70
C VAL A 75 4.49 -1.83 9.73
N ARG A 76 5.34 -2.39 8.89
CA ARG A 76 5.58 -3.85 8.83
C ARG A 76 6.08 -4.43 10.15
N ARG A 77 6.86 -3.66 10.91
CA ARG A 77 7.45 -4.10 12.18
C ARG A 77 6.67 -3.69 13.43
N PHE A 78 5.39 -3.30 13.30
CA PHE A 78 4.54 -2.83 14.41
C PHE A 78 5.09 -1.60 15.16
N ARG A 79 5.92 -0.80 14.50
CA ARG A 79 6.44 0.45 15.06
C ARG A 79 5.59 1.67 14.71
N CYS A 80 4.66 1.49 13.78
CA CYS A 80 3.71 2.52 13.36
C CYS A 80 2.37 1.88 12.97
N GLY A 81 1.30 2.21 13.69
CA GLY A 81 -0.01 1.60 13.52
C GLY A 81 -0.09 0.16 14.04
N ASP A 82 -1.29 -0.42 13.99
CA ASP A 82 -1.60 -1.73 14.58
C ASP A 82 -1.66 -2.85 13.53
N ASP A 83 -1.63 -2.52 12.23
CA ASP A 83 -1.75 -3.50 11.15
C ASP A 83 -0.49 -3.58 10.29
N PRO A 84 0.39 -4.56 10.53
CA PRO A 84 1.60 -4.76 9.73
C PRO A 84 1.28 -5.28 8.31
N PHE A 85 0.05 -5.72 8.09
CA PHE A 85 -0.43 -6.24 6.82
C PHE A 85 -1.21 -5.22 6.00
N LEU A 86 -1.28 -3.95 6.43
CA LEU A 86 -1.89 -2.88 5.65
C LEU A 86 -1.43 -2.94 4.19
N PRO A 87 -2.34 -3.04 3.20
CA PRO A 87 -1.98 -2.91 1.79
C PRO A 87 -1.35 -1.56 1.51
N ILE A 88 -0.13 -1.54 0.99
CA ILE A 88 0.63 -0.32 0.70
C ILE A 88 1.08 -0.31 -0.75
N ILE A 89 0.62 0.68 -1.51
CA ILE A 89 1.10 0.98 -2.87
C ILE A 89 2.01 2.20 -2.78
N LEU A 90 3.24 2.09 -3.25
CA LEU A 90 4.12 3.23 -3.41
C LEU A 90 4.02 3.81 -4.82
N THR A 91 4.07 5.13 -4.93
CA THR A 91 4.04 5.83 -6.22
C THR A 91 5.27 6.70 -6.37
N SER A 92 5.78 6.88 -7.58
CA SER A 92 6.90 7.80 -7.83
C SER A 92 6.93 8.31 -9.27
N TRP A 93 7.44 9.51 -9.43
CA TRP A 93 7.85 10.07 -10.74
C TRP A 93 9.22 9.56 -11.17
N ASP A 94 10.02 9.07 -10.23
CA ASP A 94 11.35 8.52 -10.49
C ASP A 94 11.29 6.99 -10.58
N VAL A 95 11.55 6.47 -11.77
CA VAL A 95 11.55 5.03 -12.05
C VAL A 95 12.95 4.43 -12.14
N ARG A 96 13.97 5.14 -11.67
CA ARG A 96 15.34 4.63 -11.67
C ARG A 96 15.45 3.35 -10.83
N LEU A 97 16.15 2.37 -11.34
CA LEU A 97 16.28 1.03 -10.75
C LEU A 97 16.66 1.04 -9.26
N ARG A 98 17.51 1.99 -8.84
CA ARG A 98 17.95 2.10 -7.44
C ARG A 98 16.81 2.46 -6.50
N LEU A 99 15.89 3.36 -6.93
CA LEU A 99 14.72 3.73 -6.14
C LEU A 99 13.71 2.59 -6.12
N VAL A 100 13.42 1.99 -7.27
CA VAL A 100 12.50 0.84 -7.37
C VAL A 100 12.96 -0.31 -6.47
N ARG A 101 14.26 -0.62 -6.42
CA ARG A 101 14.80 -1.62 -5.50
C ARG A 101 14.54 -1.27 -4.03
N SER A 102 14.80 -0.03 -3.62
CA SER A 102 14.55 0.35 -2.22
C SER A 102 13.06 0.30 -1.85
N ILE A 103 12.18 0.60 -2.81
CA ILE A 103 10.73 0.44 -2.66
C ILE A 103 10.36 -1.02 -2.44
N VAL A 104 10.92 -1.91 -3.24
CA VAL A 104 10.70 -3.36 -3.10
C VAL A 104 11.20 -3.88 -1.75
N GLU A 105 12.37 -3.42 -1.32
CA GLU A 105 13.00 -3.80 -0.05
C GLU A 105 12.30 -3.23 1.19
N SER A 106 11.51 -2.16 1.05
CA SER A 106 10.77 -1.57 2.17
C SER A 106 9.62 -2.44 2.70
N GLY A 107 9.15 -3.42 1.93
CA GLY A 107 8.01 -4.26 2.27
C GLY A 107 6.65 -3.74 1.76
N ALA A 108 6.63 -2.75 0.87
CA ALA A 108 5.40 -2.33 0.18
C ALA A 108 4.82 -3.46 -0.66
N ASP A 109 3.50 -3.48 -0.85
CA ASP A 109 2.83 -4.50 -1.65
C ASP A 109 3.08 -4.30 -3.15
N ASP A 110 2.98 -3.06 -3.64
CA ASP A 110 3.13 -2.75 -5.05
C ASP A 110 3.74 -1.36 -5.29
N PHE A 111 4.09 -1.10 -6.55
CA PHE A 111 4.63 0.17 -7.02
C PHE A 111 3.94 0.62 -8.30
N LEU A 112 3.67 1.93 -8.41
CA LEU A 112 3.06 2.55 -9.57
C LEU A 112 3.79 3.83 -9.96
N ALA A 113 4.26 3.88 -11.20
CA ALA A 113 4.94 5.04 -11.75
C ALA A 113 3.95 6.13 -12.16
N HIS A 114 4.27 7.40 -11.88
CA HIS A 114 3.54 8.54 -12.44
C HIS A 114 3.94 8.83 -13.89
N PRO A 115 3.02 9.39 -14.71
CA PRO A 115 1.59 9.56 -14.44
C PRO A 115 0.83 8.24 -14.58
N TYR A 116 -0.22 8.07 -13.80
CA TYR A 116 -1.09 6.90 -13.89
C TYR A 116 -2.56 7.27 -14.04
N SER A 117 -3.32 6.37 -14.66
CA SER A 117 -4.77 6.49 -14.88
C SER A 117 -5.57 5.78 -13.78
N ALA A 118 -6.89 5.99 -13.79
CA ALA A 118 -7.82 5.23 -12.95
C ALA A 118 -7.73 3.72 -13.23
N THR A 119 -7.56 3.33 -14.49
CA THR A 119 -7.36 1.93 -14.88
C THR A 119 -6.08 1.36 -14.25
N ASN A 120 -4.95 2.07 -14.37
CA ASN A 120 -3.69 1.60 -13.82
C ASN A 120 -3.76 1.38 -12.30
N LEU A 121 -4.28 2.36 -11.54
CA LEU A 121 -4.43 2.23 -10.10
C LEU A 121 -5.47 1.16 -9.74
N GLY A 122 -6.58 1.10 -10.46
CA GLY A 122 -7.62 0.09 -10.28
C GLY A 122 -7.10 -1.34 -10.46
N ASP A 123 -6.29 -1.58 -11.49
CA ASP A 123 -5.68 -2.90 -11.73
C ASP A 123 -4.75 -3.32 -10.58
N ARG A 124 -3.97 -2.38 -10.01
CA ARG A 124 -3.11 -2.66 -8.85
C ARG A 124 -3.93 -3.00 -7.61
N ILE A 125 -4.98 -2.21 -7.33
CA ILE A 125 -5.89 -2.48 -6.21
C ILE A 125 -6.59 -3.83 -6.41
N ASN A 126 -7.11 -4.12 -7.59
CA ASN A 126 -7.74 -5.40 -7.89
C ASN A 126 -6.77 -6.58 -7.73
N ALA A 127 -5.51 -6.42 -8.12
CA ALA A 127 -4.49 -7.44 -7.89
C ALA A 127 -4.25 -7.69 -6.40
N LEU A 128 -4.23 -6.65 -5.58
CA LEU A 128 -4.12 -6.79 -4.12
C LEU A 128 -5.35 -7.45 -3.50
N VAL A 129 -6.55 -7.14 -4.01
CA VAL A 129 -7.79 -7.75 -3.53
C VAL A 129 -7.86 -9.23 -3.86
N ARG A 130 -7.54 -9.61 -5.10
CA ARG A 130 -7.76 -10.98 -5.60
C ARG A 130 -6.58 -11.92 -5.40
N ASN A 131 -5.36 -11.41 -5.46
CA ASN A 131 -4.13 -12.19 -5.54
C ASN A 131 -3.04 -11.65 -4.62
N ARG A 132 -3.40 -11.23 -3.41
CA ARG A 132 -2.41 -10.73 -2.46
C ARG A 132 -1.39 -11.80 -2.15
N LYS A 133 -0.12 -11.45 -2.26
CA LYS A 133 0.99 -12.36 -1.98
C LYS A 133 1.06 -12.68 -0.49
N PRO A 134 1.42 -13.91 -0.11
CA PRO A 134 1.79 -14.19 1.27
C PRO A 134 3.01 -13.35 1.66
N PHE A 135 3.22 -13.14 2.95
CA PHE A 135 4.36 -12.39 3.45
C PHE A 135 5.47 -13.31 3.93
N VAL A 136 6.69 -12.80 3.84
CA VAL A 136 7.89 -13.40 4.41
C VAL A 136 8.37 -12.52 5.55
N VAL A 137 8.74 -13.16 6.65
CA VAL A 137 9.33 -12.51 7.82
C VAL A 137 10.73 -13.07 8.03
N THR A 138 11.73 -12.21 7.89
CA THR A 138 13.13 -12.50 8.20
C THR A 138 13.67 -11.44 9.14
N GLU A 139 14.91 -11.58 9.57
CA GLU A 139 15.57 -10.56 10.40
C GLU A 139 15.60 -9.20 9.71
N ASP A 140 15.88 -9.18 8.41
CA ASP A 140 16.09 -7.95 7.63
C ASP A 140 14.85 -7.51 6.82
N TYR A 141 13.90 -8.41 6.58
CA TYR A 141 12.77 -8.14 5.70
C TYR A 141 11.44 -8.63 6.28
N PHE A 142 10.43 -7.78 6.22
CA PHE A 142 9.04 -8.13 6.48
C PHE A 142 8.15 -7.53 5.36
N GLY A 143 7.57 -8.37 4.56
CA GLY A 143 6.73 -7.91 3.43
C GLY A 143 6.32 -9.03 2.47
N PRO A 144 5.71 -8.65 1.33
CA PRO A 144 5.24 -9.60 0.34
C PRO A 144 6.34 -10.53 -0.18
N ASP A 145 6.04 -11.81 -0.31
CA ASP A 145 6.97 -12.80 -0.82
C ASP A 145 7.24 -12.57 -2.32
N ARG A 146 8.46 -12.18 -2.62
CA ARG A 146 8.94 -11.89 -3.98
C ARG A 146 9.88 -12.96 -4.52
N ARG A 147 10.07 -14.05 -3.78
CA ARG A 147 10.92 -15.17 -4.17
C ARG A 147 10.32 -15.92 -5.36
N THR A 148 11.17 -16.60 -6.11
CA THR A 148 10.74 -17.54 -7.15
C THR A 148 10.01 -18.75 -6.54
N LEU A 149 9.24 -19.47 -7.34
CA LEU A 149 8.55 -20.69 -6.89
C LEU A 149 9.52 -21.73 -6.32
N GLU A 150 10.71 -21.88 -6.94
CA GLU A 150 11.75 -22.79 -6.49
C GLU A 150 12.32 -22.41 -5.11
N ALA A 151 12.53 -21.10 -4.87
CA ALA A 151 13.00 -20.60 -3.58
C ALA A 151 11.94 -20.74 -2.47
N ARG A 152 10.65 -20.69 -2.82
CA ARG A 152 9.53 -20.90 -1.88
C ARG A 152 9.42 -22.35 -1.44
N ALA A 153 9.70 -23.30 -2.33
CA ALA A 153 9.57 -24.74 -2.02
C ALA A 153 10.55 -25.20 -0.93
N ASN A 154 11.63 -24.47 -0.71
CA ASN A 154 12.70 -24.84 0.22
C ASN A 154 12.64 -24.12 1.57
N ASP A 155 11.62 -23.25 1.80
CA ASP A 155 11.58 -22.44 3.01
C ASP A 155 10.14 -22.26 3.53
N ALA A 156 9.90 -22.69 4.77
CA ALA A 156 8.59 -22.69 5.44
C ALA A 156 8.17 -21.31 6.03
N GLY A 157 8.91 -20.24 5.75
CA GLY A 157 8.76 -18.94 6.41
C GLY A 157 7.70 -17.99 5.84
N THR A 158 6.63 -18.50 5.18
CA THR A 158 5.56 -17.65 4.64
C THR A 158 4.38 -17.54 5.59
N VAL A 159 3.86 -16.32 5.75
CA VAL A 159 2.65 -16.01 6.53
C VAL A 159 1.53 -15.63 5.57
N MET A 160 0.39 -16.29 5.69
CA MET A 160 -0.83 -15.88 4.98
C MET A 160 -1.35 -14.58 5.57
N VAL A 161 -1.67 -13.65 4.70
CA VAL A 161 -1.98 -12.27 5.08
C VAL A 161 -3.48 -12.04 5.05
N PRO A 162 -4.08 -11.45 6.10
CA PRO A 162 -5.46 -10.97 6.06
C PRO A 162 -5.65 -10.00 4.88
N ASN A 163 -6.80 -10.07 4.22
CA ASN A 163 -7.10 -9.18 3.10
C ASN A 163 -8.30 -8.30 3.43
N ALA A 164 -8.05 -7.22 4.17
CA ALA A 164 -9.07 -6.27 4.56
C ALA A 164 -9.80 -5.65 3.34
N LEU A 165 -9.09 -5.38 2.25
CA LEU A 165 -9.71 -4.88 1.02
C LEU A 165 -10.67 -5.87 0.39
N LEU A 166 -10.37 -7.17 0.42
CA LEU A 166 -11.28 -8.20 -0.06
C LEU A 166 -12.54 -8.26 0.81
N ALA A 167 -12.39 -8.24 2.13
CA ALA A 167 -13.51 -8.20 3.06
C ALA A 167 -14.42 -6.99 2.79
N ARG A 168 -13.85 -5.81 2.56
CA ARG A 168 -14.61 -4.60 2.20
C ARG A 168 -15.31 -4.73 0.84
N ALA A 169 -14.63 -5.30 -0.16
CA ALA A 169 -15.21 -5.51 -1.49
C ALA A 169 -16.39 -6.49 -1.49
N GLU A 170 -16.36 -7.48 -0.60
CA GLU A 170 -17.41 -8.48 -0.42
C GLU A 170 -18.49 -8.07 0.58
N GLY A 171 -18.33 -6.90 1.24
CA GLY A 171 -19.28 -6.40 2.23
C GLY A 171 -19.30 -7.19 3.54
N LEU A 172 -18.21 -7.89 3.84
CA LEU A 172 -18.06 -8.61 5.10
C LEU A 172 -17.80 -7.64 6.27
N PRO A 173 -18.32 -7.94 7.48
CA PRO A 173 -18.00 -7.15 8.67
C PRO A 173 -16.51 -7.29 9.05
N ASP A 174 -16.04 -6.33 9.86
CA ASP A 174 -14.68 -6.31 10.43
C ASP A 174 -14.43 -7.49 11.38
#